data_358c2069c759baa725f4c6acec5fb2f1
#
_entry.id   358c2069c759baa725f4c6acec5fb2f1
#
_cell.length_a   1.000
_cell.length_b   1.000
_cell.length_c   1.000
_cell.angle_alpha   90.00
_cell.angle_beta   90.00
_cell.angle_gamma   90.00
#
_symmetry.space_group_name_H-M   'P 1'
#
loop_
_entity.id
_entity.type
_entity.pdbx_description
1 polymer ?
#
loop_
_entity_poly.entity_id
_entity_poly.type
_entity_poly.pdbx_seq_one_letter_code
_entity_poly.pdbx_strand_id
1 'polypeptide(L)'
;MGEFLDFISNNMADFWTYTGFANATVGHLVMILVGLVFIYLAVAKEFEPMLLIPIGFGMLIGNIPFNMEAGLKVGIYEEGSVLNILYQGVTSGWYPPLIFLGIGAMTDFSALISNPKLMLVGAAAQFGIFGAYMIALDLGFAPMQAGAIGIIGGADGPTAIFLSSKLAPNLMGAIAVSAYSYMALVPVIQPPIMRLLTTKKERLIRMQPPRAVSHTEKVMFPIIGLLLTCFLVPSGLPLLGMLFFGNLLKESGVTRRLAETARGPLIDTITILLGLTVGASTQASEFLTFDSVLIFMLGALSFIIATTSGVLFVKLFNLILPKEKRINPLIGNSGVSAVPDAARISQTVGLEYDPTNYLLMHAMGPNVAGVIGSAVAAGILLGFLM
;
A
#
# COMPACT_ATOMS: atom_id res chain seq x y z
N MET A 1 45.69 17.02 40.42
CA MET A 1 45.87 16.95 38.95
C MET A 1 45.53 15.55 38.41
N GLY A 2 46.01 14.46 39.09
CA GLY A 2 45.67 13.10 38.70
C GLY A 2 44.18 12.76 38.75
N GLU A 3 43.53 13.01 39.91
CA GLU A 3 42.08 12.76 40.08
C GLU A 3 41.19 13.56 39.10
N PHE A 4 41.62 14.75 38.71
CA PHE A 4 40.90 15.54 37.70
C PHE A 4 41.05 14.97 36.28
N LEU A 5 42.23 14.47 35.94
CA LEU A 5 42.48 13.78 34.65
C LEU A 5 41.76 12.46 34.59
N ASP A 6 41.75 11.70 35.69
CA ASP A 6 41.00 10.43 35.78
C ASP A 6 39.49 10.67 35.69
N PHE A 7 38.96 11.73 36.32
CA PHE A 7 37.57 12.13 36.19
C PHE A 7 37.22 12.48 34.74
N ILE A 8 38.04 13.29 34.06
CA ILE A 8 37.81 13.63 32.63
C ILE A 8 37.90 12.38 31.76
N SER A 9 38.92 11.56 31.96
CA SER A 9 39.12 10.32 31.18
C SER A 9 37.94 9.37 31.32
N ASN A 10 37.47 9.15 32.55
CA ASN A 10 36.34 8.27 32.83
C ASN A 10 35.02 8.82 32.22
N ASN A 11 34.77 10.11 32.39
CA ASN A 11 33.56 10.74 31.79
C ASN A 11 33.63 10.75 30.24
N MET A 12 34.82 10.87 29.65
CA MET A 12 34.96 10.76 28.19
C MET A 12 34.78 9.30 27.69
N ALA A 13 35.27 8.34 28.46
CA ALA A 13 35.03 6.91 28.14
C ALA A 13 33.54 6.55 28.28
N ASP A 14 32.90 7.01 29.36
CA ASP A 14 31.45 6.83 29.56
C ASP A 14 30.64 7.50 28.44
N PHE A 15 31.03 8.73 28.07
CA PHE A 15 30.40 9.43 26.93
C PHE A 15 30.58 8.68 25.63
N TRP A 16 31.76 8.07 25.35
CA TRP A 16 31.98 7.30 24.16
C TRP A 16 31.07 6.06 24.12
N THR A 17 30.96 5.32 25.22
CA THR A 17 30.07 4.14 25.30
C THR A 17 28.60 4.49 25.16
N TYR A 18 28.22 5.73 25.46
CA TYR A 18 26.87 6.26 25.26
C TYR A 18 26.57 6.60 23.80
N THR A 19 27.59 6.91 22.99
CA THR A 19 27.37 7.34 21.59
C THR A 19 26.91 6.19 20.70
N GLY A 20 26.15 6.55 19.66
CA GLY A 20 25.77 5.61 18.61
C GLY A 20 26.96 5.02 17.86
N PHE A 21 28.11 5.71 17.82
CA PHE A 21 29.31 5.19 17.16
C PHE A 21 29.88 3.97 17.86
N ALA A 22 29.85 3.93 19.19
CA ALA A 22 30.30 2.80 19.97
C ALA A 22 29.35 1.59 19.85
N ASN A 23 28.08 1.84 19.61
CA ASN A 23 27.01 0.83 19.54
C ASN A 23 26.65 0.40 18.11
N ALA A 24 27.33 0.98 17.09
CA ALA A 24 27.03 0.70 15.70
C ALA A 24 27.44 -0.74 15.29
N THR A 25 26.52 -1.44 14.66
CA THR A 25 26.76 -2.73 14.02
C THR A 25 26.72 -2.63 12.51
N VAL A 26 27.22 -3.63 11.80
CA VAL A 26 27.11 -3.71 10.33
C VAL A 26 25.65 -3.68 9.90
N GLY A 27 24.75 -4.31 10.66
CA GLY A 27 23.32 -4.30 10.37
C GLY A 27 22.72 -2.89 10.38
N HIS A 28 23.07 -2.07 11.38
CA HIS A 28 22.65 -0.66 11.44
C HIS A 28 23.11 0.12 10.21
N LEU A 29 24.38 -0.05 9.78
CA LEU A 29 24.91 0.64 8.60
C LEU A 29 24.22 0.21 7.31
N VAL A 30 23.90 -1.09 7.16
CA VAL A 30 23.16 -1.62 6.02
C VAL A 30 21.76 -1.01 5.97
N MET A 31 21.03 -0.96 7.09
CA MET A 31 19.69 -0.39 7.12
C MET A 31 19.67 1.12 6.90
N ILE A 32 20.67 1.84 7.40
CA ILE A 32 20.87 3.27 7.10
C ILE A 32 21.07 3.45 5.59
N LEU A 33 21.91 2.62 4.96
CA LEU A 33 22.11 2.66 3.51
C LEU A 33 20.80 2.38 2.75
N VAL A 34 20.02 1.40 3.17
CA VAL A 34 18.69 1.11 2.58
C VAL A 34 17.77 2.33 2.70
N GLY A 35 17.72 2.97 3.87
CA GLY A 35 16.95 4.22 4.06
C GLY A 35 17.39 5.34 3.13
N LEU A 36 18.70 5.53 2.95
CA LEU A 36 19.27 6.51 2.01
C LEU A 36 18.89 6.18 0.56
N VAL A 37 18.89 4.90 0.17
CA VAL A 37 18.44 4.47 -1.16
C VAL A 37 16.96 4.81 -1.36
N PHE A 38 16.11 4.61 -0.38
CA PHE A 38 14.68 4.97 -0.47
C PHE A 38 14.50 6.47 -0.68
N ILE A 39 15.21 7.29 0.10
CA ILE A 39 15.19 8.75 -0.07
C ILE A 39 15.71 9.14 -1.46
N TYR A 40 16.78 8.51 -1.93
CA TYR A 40 17.30 8.76 -3.28
C TYR A 40 16.29 8.42 -4.38
N LEU A 41 15.62 7.26 -4.29
CA LEU A 41 14.59 6.87 -5.25
C LEU A 41 13.42 7.84 -5.25
N ALA A 42 13.02 8.31 -4.07
CA ALA A 42 11.94 9.29 -3.94
C ALA A 42 12.33 10.65 -4.54
N VAL A 43 13.54 11.16 -4.25
CA VAL A 43 13.96 12.51 -4.65
C VAL A 43 14.44 12.54 -6.09
N ALA A 44 15.25 11.55 -6.52
CA ALA A 44 15.89 11.56 -7.84
C ALA A 44 15.08 10.86 -8.93
N LYS A 45 14.20 9.93 -8.56
CA LYS A 45 13.36 9.16 -9.50
C LYS A 45 11.88 9.46 -9.37
N GLU A 46 11.49 10.29 -8.40
CA GLU A 46 10.09 10.66 -8.11
C GLU A 46 9.18 9.44 -7.85
N PHE A 47 9.77 8.34 -7.32
CA PHE A 47 9.02 7.13 -6.99
C PHE A 47 8.31 7.32 -5.65
N GLU A 48 6.98 7.47 -5.68
CA GLU A 48 6.11 7.62 -4.51
C GLU A 48 6.71 8.50 -3.40
N PRO A 49 7.10 9.77 -3.69
CA PRO A 49 7.89 10.59 -2.77
C PRO A 49 7.17 10.84 -1.43
N MET A 50 5.83 10.90 -1.43
CA MET A 50 5.04 11.14 -0.23
C MET A 50 5.13 10.00 0.79
N LEU A 51 5.48 8.79 0.35
CA LEU A 51 5.61 7.61 1.18
C LEU A 51 7.08 7.24 1.42
N LEU A 52 7.89 7.19 0.36
CA LEU A 52 9.27 6.72 0.46
C LEU A 52 10.17 7.67 1.27
N ILE A 53 9.92 8.98 1.26
CA ILE A 53 10.68 9.93 2.08
C ILE A 53 10.43 9.69 3.58
N PRO A 54 9.18 9.69 4.08
CA PRO A 54 8.92 9.38 5.49
C PRO A 54 9.43 7.99 5.91
N ILE A 55 9.26 6.97 5.08
CA ILE A 55 9.74 5.61 5.38
C ILE A 55 11.27 5.59 5.43
N GLY A 56 11.95 6.13 4.41
CA GLY A 56 13.40 6.15 4.35
C GLY A 56 14.01 6.94 5.52
N PHE A 57 13.42 8.08 5.87
CA PHE A 57 13.84 8.86 7.03
C PHE A 57 13.56 8.13 8.36
N GLY A 58 12.43 7.45 8.45
CA GLY A 58 12.13 6.56 9.57
C GLY A 58 13.16 5.46 9.73
N MET A 59 13.58 4.81 8.62
CA MET A 59 14.67 3.81 8.63
C MET A 59 15.98 4.37 9.20
N LEU A 60 16.32 5.64 8.87
CA LEU A 60 17.49 6.28 9.45
C LEU A 60 17.32 6.40 10.96
N ILE A 61 16.20 6.94 11.44
CA ILE A 61 15.94 7.13 12.88
C ILE A 61 15.93 5.81 13.63
N GLY A 62 15.24 4.79 13.11
CA GLY A 62 15.08 3.48 13.77
C GLY A 62 16.35 2.66 13.85
N ASN A 63 17.36 2.99 13.00
CA ASN A 63 18.65 2.33 12.97
C ASN A 63 19.82 3.20 13.47
N ILE A 64 19.53 4.34 14.12
CA ILE A 64 20.55 5.03 14.93
C ILE A 64 20.78 4.20 16.18
N PRO A 65 21.99 3.63 16.37
CA PRO A 65 22.24 2.78 17.53
C PRO A 65 22.40 3.64 18.78
N PHE A 66 21.95 3.11 19.90
CA PHE A 66 22.10 3.72 21.22
C PHE A 66 22.31 2.64 22.27
N ASN A 67 22.85 3.02 23.42
CA ASN A 67 23.03 2.09 24.53
C ASN A 67 21.68 1.84 25.23
N MET A 68 21.11 0.65 25.04
CA MET A 68 19.83 0.25 25.63
C MET A 68 19.90 0.17 27.17
N GLU A 69 21.08 -0.18 27.74
CA GLU A 69 21.29 -0.26 29.19
C GLU A 69 21.24 1.12 29.87
N ALA A 70 21.43 2.19 29.11
CA ALA A 70 21.36 3.54 29.62
C ALA A 70 19.93 4.02 29.98
N GLY A 71 18.89 3.24 29.64
CA GLY A 71 17.50 3.51 30.00
C GLY A 71 16.91 4.76 29.36
N LEU A 72 17.41 5.18 28.20
CA LEU A 72 17.06 6.45 27.52
C LEU A 72 15.63 6.54 27.02
N LYS A 73 14.96 5.40 26.79
CA LYS A 73 13.61 5.31 26.24
C LYS A 73 13.41 6.14 24.96
N VAL A 74 14.26 5.94 23.97
CA VAL A 74 14.20 6.65 22.68
C VAL A 74 13.79 5.74 21.50
N GLY A 75 13.94 4.41 21.64
CA GLY A 75 13.66 3.44 20.59
C GLY A 75 12.18 3.26 20.31
N ILE A 76 11.87 2.81 19.09
CA ILE A 76 10.48 2.60 18.64
C ILE A 76 9.77 1.45 19.39
N TYR A 77 10.51 0.46 19.85
CA TYR A 77 9.99 -0.69 20.60
C TYR A 77 10.07 -0.47 22.13
N GLU A 78 10.64 0.63 22.58
CA GLU A 78 10.74 0.95 23.99
C GLU A 78 9.45 1.62 24.49
N GLU A 79 8.74 0.92 25.35
CA GLU A 79 7.46 1.38 25.90
C GLU A 79 7.60 2.75 26.60
N GLY A 80 6.74 3.69 26.20
CA GLY A 80 6.72 5.06 26.71
C GLY A 80 7.67 6.02 26.00
N SER A 81 8.46 5.59 25.01
CA SER A 81 9.19 6.51 24.13
C SER A 81 8.23 7.27 23.21
N VAL A 82 8.63 8.45 22.74
CA VAL A 82 7.82 9.24 21.79
C VAL A 82 7.60 8.45 20.49
N LEU A 83 8.63 7.77 19.98
CA LEU A 83 8.50 6.94 18.77
C LEU A 83 7.54 5.77 18.99
N ASN A 84 7.56 5.12 20.17
CA ASN A 84 6.63 4.05 20.51
C ASN A 84 5.19 4.55 20.59
N ILE A 85 4.94 5.72 21.21
CA ILE A 85 3.60 6.32 21.27
C ILE A 85 3.06 6.58 19.85
N LEU A 86 3.86 7.12 18.95
CA LEU A 86 3.47 7.31 17.56
C LEU A 86 3.24 5.95 16.85
N TYR A 87 4.08 4.97 17.13
CA TYR A 87 3.98 3.64 16.55
C TYR A 87 2.73 2.87 16.98
N GLN A 88 2.13 3.22 18.12
CA GLN A 88 0.84 2.65 18.54
C GLN A 88 -0.27 2.89 17.52
N GLY A 89 -0.20 3.95 16.72
CA GLY A 89 -1.14 4.16 15.61
C GLY A 89 -1.08 3.08 14.54
N VAL A 90 0.10 2.48 14.35
CA VAL A 90 0.30 1.33 13.46
C VAL A 90 -0.12 0.03 14.13
N THR A 91 0.42 -0.27 15.32
CA THR A 91 0.16 -1.54 16.03
C THR A 91 -1.29 -1.70 16.46
N SER A 92 -1.93 -0.62 16.90
CA SER A 92 -3.37 -0.60 17.20
C SER A 92 -4.23 -0.63 15.94
N GLY A 93 -3.68 -0.27 14.78
CA GLY A 93 -4.33 -0.34 13.47
C GLY A 93 -5.30 0.79 13.17
N TRP A 94 -5.17 2.00 13.78
CA TRP A 94 -6.07 3.12 13.48
C TRP A 94 -5.57 4.08 12.40
N TYR A 95 -4.27 4.11 12.07
CA TYR A 95 -3.76 4.90 10.93
C TYR A 95 -4.37 4.46 9.60
N PRO A 96 -4.39 3.17 9.23
CA PRO A 96 -4.93 2.75 7.94
C PRO A 96 -6.39 3.17 7.69
N PRO A 97 -7.34 3.00 8.62
CA PRO A 97 -8.69 3.53 8.45
C PRO A 97 -8.75 5.03 8.21
N LEU A 98 -7.92 5.84 8.86
CA LEU A 98 -7.88 7.29 8.62
C LEU A 98 -7.32 7.63 7.24
N ILE A 99 -6.35 6.87 6.73
CA ILE A 99 -5.91 6.99 5.34
C ILE A 99 -7.06 6.65 4.38
N PHE A 100 -7.81 5.58 4.65
CA PHE A 100 -8.98 5.21 3.85
C PHE A 100 -10.07 6.29 3.83
N LEU A 101 -10.23 7.02 4.95
CA LEU A 101 -11.11 8.21 4.98
C LEU A 101 -10.66 9.27 3.98
N GLY A 102 -9.36 9.58 3.94
CA GLY A 102 -8.78 10.50 2.99
C GLY A 102 -8.88 10.01 1.55
N ILE A 103 -8.53 8.74 1.30
CA ILE A 103 -8.66 8.11 -0.02
C ILE A 103 -10.13 8.19 -0.50
N GLY A 104 -11.10 7.90 0.35
CA GLY A 104 -12.52 8.02 0.03
C GLY A 104 -12.92 9.44 -0.38
N ALA A 105 -12.41 10.45 0.34
CA ALA A 105 -12.66 11.85 0.04
C ALA A 105 -11.94 12.35 -1.25
N MET A 106 -10.87 11.67 -1.66
CA MET A 106 -10.17 11.95 -2.94
C MET A 106 -10.83 11.26 -4.12
N THR A 107 -11.37 10.06 -3.90
CA THR A 107 -11.79 9.14 -4.96
C THR A 107 -13.05 9.62 -5.68
N ASP A 108 -13.06 9.51 -7.01
CA ASP A 108 -14.26 9.65 -7.83
C ASP A 108 -14.70 8.27 -8.33
N PHE A 109 -15.81 7.77 -7.79
CA PHE A 109 -16.40 6.50 -8.18
C PHE A 109 -17.24 6.56 -9.47
N SER A 110 -17.33 7.70 -10.14
CA SER A 110 -18.15 7.87 -11.34
C SER A 110 -17.84 6.87 -12.44
N ALA A 111 -16.55 6.56 -12.66
CA ALA A 111 -16.14 5.57 -13.65
C ALA A 111 -16.68 4.16 -13.32
N LEU A 112 -16.71 3.81 -12.05
CA LEU A 112 -17.23 2.53 -11.55
C LEU A 112 -18.78 2.51 -11.61
N ILE A 113 -19.43 3.55 -11.18
CA ILE A 113 -20.89 3.70 -11.22
C ILE A 113 -21.41 3.66 -12.67
N SER A 114 -20.69 4.30 -13.61
CA SER A 114 -21.06 4.33 -15.02
C SER A 114 -20.94 2.95 -15.69
N ASN A 115 -19.99 2.13 -15.26
CA ASN A 115 -19.76 0.78 -15.78
C ASN A 115 -19.44 -0.24 -14.66
N PRO A 116 -20.45 -0.73 -13.94
CA PRO A 116 -20.25 -1.64 -12.80
C PRO A 116 -19.52 -2.95 -13.15
N LYS A 117 -19.50 -3.36 -14.43
CA LYS A 117 -18.76 -4.55 -14.87
C LYS A 117 -17.26 -4.44 -14.61
N LEU A 118 -16.74 -3.23 -14.50
CA LEU A 118 -15.34 -2.97 -14.18
C LEU A 118 -14.97 -3.39 -12.74
N MET A 119 -15.97 -3.57 -11.83
CA MET A 119 -15.74 -4.19 -10.52
C MET A 119 -15.16 -5.60 -10.65
N LEU A 120 -15.58 -6.36 -11.65
CA LEU A 120 -15.09 -7.73 -11.87
C LEU A 120 -13.60 -7.74 -12.25
N VAL A 121 -13.11 -6.69 -12.90
CA VAL A 121 -11.68 -6.54 -13.23
C VAL A 121 -10.87 -6.28 -11.96
N GLY A 122 -11.37 -5.40 -11.07
CA GLY A 122 -10.78 -5.17 -9.75
C GLY A 122 -10.77 -6.45 -8.89
N ALA A 123 -11.88 -7.20 -8.90
CA ALA A 123 -11.96 -8.49 -8.20
C ALA A 123 -10.98 -9.52 -8.75
N ALA A 124 -10.79 -9.59 -10.08
CA ALA A 124 -9.85 -10.51 -10.71
C ALA A 124 -8.39 -10.21 -10.33
N ALA A 125 -8.02 -8.95 -10.13
CA ALA A 125 -6.67 -8.61 -9.68
C ALA A 125 -6.39 -9.12 -8.25
N GLN A 126 -7.41 -9.34 -7.41
CA GLN A 126 -7.23 -9.89 -6.07
C GLN A 126 -6.73 -11.35 -6.07
N PHE A 127 -6.72 -12.03 -7.22
CA PHE A 127 -6.00 -13.31 -7.35
C PHE A 127 -4.52 -13.20 -6.98
N GLY A 128 -3.92 -12.02 -7.06
CA GLY A 128 -2.58 -11.77 -6.55
C GLY A 128 -2.46 -12.01 -5.05
N ILE A 129 -3.45 -11.56 -4.28
CA ILE A 129 -3.51 -11.76 -2.81
C ILE A 129 -3.61 -13.24 -2.47
N PHE A 130 -4.62 -13.90 -3.01
CA PHE A 130 -4.87 -15.32 -2.69
C PHE A 130 -3.81 -16.25 -3.28
N GLY A 131 -3.25 -15.92 -4.44
CA GLY A 131 -2.13 -16.65 -5.03
C GLY A 131 -0.88 -16.58 -4.16
N ALA A 132 -0.51 -15.40 -3.70
CA ALA A 132 0.62 -15.23 -2.79
C ALA A 132 0.37 -15.90 -1.42
N TYR A 133 -0.85 -15.84 -0.90
CA TYR A 133 -1.25 -16.56 0.30
C TYR A 133 -0.97 -18.07 0.18
N MET A 134 -1.43 -18.69 -0.91
CA MET A 134 -1.22 -20.12 -1.15
C MET A 134 0.26 -20.48 -1.27
N ILE A 135 1.04 -19.65 -1.99
CA ILE A 135 2.49 -19.88 -2.14
C ILE A 135 3.21 -19.68 -0.80
N ALA A 136 2.82 -18.69 0.01
CA ALA A 136 3.39 -18.49 1.34
C ALA A 136 3.13 -19.68 2.27
N LEU A 137 1.94 -20.29 2.22
CA LEU A 137 1.63 -21.52 2.95
C LEU A 137 2.53 -22.69 2.49
N ASP A 138 2.72 -22.84 1.17
CA ASP A 138 3.58 -23.90 0.61
C ASP A 138 5.05 -23.74 1.01
N LEU A 139 5.49 -22.49 1.20
CA LEU A 139 6.83 -22.16 1.69
C LEU A 139 6.98 -22.33 3.21
N GLY A 140 5.94 -22.72 3.94
CA GLY A 140 5.98 -23.06 5.36
C GLY A 140 5.63 -21.91 6.32
N PHE A 141 5.17 -20.77 5.84
CA PHE A 141 4.64 -19.72 6.72
C PHE A 141 3.35 -20.18 7.42
N ALA A 142 3.17 -19.79 8.68
CA ALA A 142 1.92 -20.02 9.38
C ALA A 142 0.74 -19.34 8.66
N PRO A 143 -0.51 -19.88 8.73
CA PRO A 143 -1.65 -19.32 7.99
C PRO A 143 -1.87 -17.82 8.21
N MET A 144 -1.72 -17.31 9.43
CA MET A 144 -1.84 -15.89 9.74
C MET A 144 -0.73 -15.06 9.07
N GLN A 145 0.52 -15.56 9.11
CA GLN A 145 1.65 -14.92 8.45
C GLN A 145 1.48 -14.93 6.92
N ALA A 146 1.07 -16.06 6.35
CA ALA A 146 0.80 -16.20 4.94
C ALA A 146 -0.31 -15.23 4.47
N GLY A 147 -1.37 -15.06 5.27
CA GLY A 147 -2.43 -14.08 5.00
C GLY A 147 -1.92 -12.64 5.00
N ALA A 148 -1.07 -12.30 5.98
CA ALA A 148 -0.44 -10.99 6.07
C ALA A 148 0.55 -10.72 4.91
N ILE A 149 1.25 -11.75 4.42
CA ILE A 149 2.13 -11.65 3.24
C ILE A 149 1.31 -11.52 1.96
N GLY A 150 0.27 -12.34 1.82
CA GLY A 150 -0.58 -12.38 0.63
C GLY A 150 -1.18 -11.02 0.26
N ILE A 151 -1.56 -10.22 1.27
CA ILE A 151 -2.20 -8.92 1.05
C ILE A 151 -1.35 -7.93 0.25
N ILE A 152 -0.02 -8.11 0.20
CA ILE A 152 0.89 -7.28 -0.61
C ILE A 152 0.44 -7.27 -2.07
N GLY A 153 -0.14 -8.38 -2.56
CA GLY A 153 -0.64 -8.50 -3.92
C GLY A 153 -1.80 -7.56 -4.28
N GLY A 154 -2.47 -6.98 -3.29
CA GLY A 154 -3.46 -5.93 -3.51
C GLY A 154 -2.87 -4.59 -3.94
N ALA A 155 -1.57 -4.40 -3.77
CA ALA A 155 -0.85 -3.14 -3.98
C ALA A 155 -1.49 -1.97 -3.19
N ASP A 156 -1.78 -2.23 -1.92
CA ASP A 156 -2.46 -1.33 -1.01
C ASP A 156 -1.70 -1.29 0.33
N GLY A 157 -0.82 -0.31 0.48
CA GLY A 157 0.02 -0.17 1.66
C GLY A 157 -0.75 -0.08 2.98
N PRO A 158 -1.73 0.83 3.10
CA PRO A 158 -2.58 0.91 4.29
C PRO A 158 -3.28 -0.39 4.66
N THR A 159 -3.84 -1.10 3.67
CA THR A 159 -4.46 -2.42 3.89
C THR A 159 -3.43 -3.46 4.35
N ALA A 160 -2.23 -3.45 3.77
CA ALA A 160 -1.15 -4.35 4.17
C ALA A 160 -0.74 -4.14 5.63
N ILE A 161 -0.62 -2.89 6.07
CA ILE A 161 -0.34 -2.55 7.46
C ILE A 161 -1.50 -2.97 8.38
N PHE A 162 -2.74 -2.66 8.00
CA PHE A 162 -3.92 -3.03 8.79
C PHE A 162 -3.98 -4.52 9.05
N LEU A 163 -3.82 -5.33 8.00
CA LEU A 163 -3.92 -6.77 8.13
C LEU A 163 -2.72 -7.36 8.89
N SER A 164 -1.49 -6.93 8.55
CA SER A 164 -0.28 -7.44 9.19
C SER A 164 -0.19 -7.06 10.67
N SER A 165 -0.67 -5.88 11.07
CA SER A 165 -0.74 -5.50 12.48
C SER A 165 -1.62 -6.43 13.33
N LYS A 166 -2.57 -7.13 12.71
CA LYS A 166 -3.47 -8.08 13.37
C LYS A 166 -3.00 -9.53 13.25
N LEU A 167 -2.57 -9.96 12.06
CA LEU A 167 -2.24 -11.35 11.76
C LEU A 167 -0.76 -11.71 12.00
N ALA A 168 0.16 -10.78 11.77
CA ALA A 168 1.61 -11.01 11.86
C ALA A 168 2.38 -9.75 12.29
N PRO A 169 2.21 -9.27 13.53
CA PRO A 169 2.87 -8.04 14.00
C PRO A 169 4.40 -8.08 13.89
N ASN A 170 4.99 -9.26 14.06
CA ASN A 170 6.42 -9.50 13.94
C ASN A 170 6.97 -9.35 12.51
N LEU A 171 6.14 -9.54 11.48
CA LEU A 171 6.50 -9.39 10.06
C LEU A 171 6.03 -8.06 9.45
N MET A 172 5.32 -7.25 10.24
CA MET A 172 4.65 -6.05 9.75
C MET A 172 5.61 -5.06 9.08
N GLY A 173 6.80 -4.84 9.64
CA GLY A 173 7.79 -3.95 9.04
C GLY A 173 8.23 -4.41 7.66
N ALA A 174 8.57 -5.70 7.50
CA ALA A 174 8.97 -6.26 6.22
C ALA A 174 7.82 -6.24 5.19
N ILE A 175 6.59 -6.57 5.62
CA ILE A 175 5.39 -6.55 4.78
C ILE A 175 5.08 -5.12 4.31
N ALA A 176 5.10 -4.14 5.21
CA ALA A 176 4.82 -2.76 4.89
C ALA A 176 5.85 -2.18 3.90
N VAL A 177 7.14 -2.36 4.17
CA VAL A 177 8.22 -1.90 3.28
C VAL A 177 8.14 -2.59 1.91
N SER A 178 7.85 -3.90 1.88
CA SER A 178 7.63 -4.64 0.64
C SER A 178 6.45 -4.06 -0.14
N ALA A 179 5.28 -3.88 0.49
CA ALA A 179 4.09 -3.33 -0.16
C ALA A 179 4.35 -1.96 -0.79
N TYR A 180 4.92 -1.02 -0.03
CA TYR A 180 5.23 0.32 -0.54
C TYR A 180 6.32 0.32 -1.61
N SER A 181 7.33 -0.55 -1.50
CA SER A 181 8.37 -0.68 -2.53
C SER A 181 7.77 -1.13 -3.86
N TYR A 182 6.85 -2.10 -3.84
CA TYR A 182 6.20 -2.56 -5.07
C TYR A 182 5.20 -1.56 -5.62
N MET A 183 4.50 -0.78 -4.79
CA MET A 183 3.71 0.35 -5.25
C MET A 183 4.58 1.36 -6.01
N ALA A 184 5.75 1.71 -5.49
CA ALA A 184 6.69 2.60 -6.16
C ALA A 184 7.26 2.01 -7.47
N LEU A 185 7.32 0.68 -7.58
CA LEU A 185 7.83 -0.02 -8.77
C LEU A 185 6.72 -0.35 -9.81
N VAL A 186 5.48 0.02 -9.57
CA VAL A 186 4.35 -0.17 -10.51
C VAL A 186 4.70 0.28 -11.93
N PRO A 187 5.29 1.48 -12.17
CA PRO A 187 5.64 1.94 -13.51
C PRO A 187 6.71 1.08 -14.21
N VAL A 188 7.48 0.32 -13.46
CA VAL A 188 8.55 -0.54 -13.99
C VAL A 188 8.05 -1.96 -14.24
N ILE A 189 7.23 -2.50 -13.32
CA ILE A 189 6.80 -3.91 -13.34
C ILE A 189 5.65 -4.14 -14.31
N GLN A 190 4.64 -3.28 -14.34
CA GLN A 190 3.42 -3.51 -15.09
C GLN A 190 3.59 -3.45 -16.62
N PRO A 191 4.29 -2.46 -17.22
CA PRO A 191 4.34 -2.35 -18.68
C PRO A 191 4.89 -3.58 -19.41
N PRO A 192 5.98 -4.24 -18.95
CA PRO A 192 6.45 -5.48 -19.57
C PRO A 192 5.41 -6.59 -19.56
N ILE A 193 4.70 -6.77 -18.43
CA ILE A 193 3.65 -7.79 -18.28
C ILE A 193 2.49 -7.50 -19.24
N MET A 194 2.04 -6.26 -19.29
CA MET A 194 0.96 -5.83 -20.17
C MET A 194 1.31 -6.06 -21.65
N ARG A 195 2.55 -5.72 -22.05
CA ARG A 195 3.02 -5.94 -23.43
C ARG A 195 3.16 -7.42 -23.77
N LEU A 196 3.56 -8.26 -22.82
CA LEU A 196 3.68 -9.71 -22.99
C LEU A 196 2.31 -10.36 -23.19
N LEU A 197 1.32 -9.95 -22.40
CA LEU A 197 0.01 -10.60 -22.35
C LEU A 197 -0.99 -10.08 -23.39
N THR A 198 -0.71 -8.96 -24.07
CA THR A 198 -1.65 -8.35 -25.01
C THR A 198 -1.07 -8.28 -26.42
N THR A 199 -1.93 -8.45 -27.42
CA THR A 199 -1.57 -8.25 -28.84
C THR A 199 -1.74 -6.79 -29.27
N LYS A 200 -1.07 -6.38 -30.36
CA LYS A 200 -1.24 -5.03 -30.93
C LYS A 200 -2.70 -4.72 -31.26
N LYS A 201 -3.46 -5.68 -31.76
CA LYS A 201 -4.88 -5.50 -32.08
C LYS A 201 -5.73 -5.25 -30.83
N GLU A 202 -5.46 -5.94 -29.74
CA GLU A 202 -6.14 -5.75 -28.45
C GLU A 202 -5.86 -4.38 -27.82
N ARG A 203 -4.63 -3.87 -27.95
CA ARG A 203 -4.22 -2.56 -27.43
C ARG A 203 -4.91 -1.39 -28.14
N LEU A 204 -5.35 -1.59 -29.39
CA LEU A 204 -6.06 -0.61 -30.20
C LEU A 204 -7.57 -0.60 -29.96
N ILE A 205 -8.11 -1.44 -29.08
CA ILE A 205 -9.54 -1.44 -28.75
C ILE A 205 -9.89 -0.09 -28.12
N ARG A 206 -10.83 0.65 -28.77
CA ARG A 206 -11.38 1.90 -28.25
C ARG A 206 -12.64 1.60 -27.45
N MET A 207 -12.70 2.14 -26.26
CA MET A 207 -13.85 1.98 -25.39
C MET A 207 -14.83 3.15 -25.59
N GLN A 208 -16.12 2.84 -25.44
CA GLN A 208 -17.15 3.89 -25.50
C GLN A 208 -17.00 4.83 -24.29
N PRO A 209 -17.23 6.14 -24.46
CA PRO A 209 -17.21 7.09 -23.35
C PRO A 209 -18.14 6.64 -22.22
N PRO A 210 -17.74 6.84 -20.95
CA PRO A 210 -18.61 6.52 -19.82
C PRO A 210 -19.86 7.41 -19.84
N ARG A 211 -21.00 6.85 -19.39
CA ARG A 211 -22.22 7.64 -19.24
C ARG A 211 -22.07 8.69 -18.14
N ALA A 212 -22.83 9.74 -18.25
CA ALA A 212 -22.96 10.72 -17.17
C ALA A 212 -23.60 10.05 -15.93
N VAL A 213 -23.06 10.35 -14.76
CA VAL A 213 -23.55 9.87 -13.46
C VAL A 213 -24.25 11.01 -12.74
N SER A 214 -25.46 10.77 -12.27
CA SER A 214 -26.24 11.78 -11.54
C SER A 214 -25.69 12.02 -10.13
N HIS A 215 -25.97 13.19 -9.56
CA HIS A 215 -25.57 13.49 -8.17
C HIS A 215 -26.18 12.49 -7.16
N THR A 216 -27.43 12.09 -7.37
CA THR A 216 -28.09 11.09 -6.51
C THR A 216 -27.38 9.76 -6.52
N GLU A 217 -26.95 9.27 -7.72
CA GLU A 217 -26.15 8.04 -7.82
C GLU A 217 -24.83 8.16 -7.06
N LYS A 218 -24.14 9.31 -7.14
CA LYS A 218 -22.88 9.55 -6.43
C LYS A 218 -23.06 9.55 -4.92
N VAL A 219 -24.13 10.11 -4.39
CA VAL A 219 -24.43 10.13 -2.94
C VAL A 219 -24.90 8.75 -2.44
N MET A 220 -25.70 8.03 -3.22
CA MET A 220 -26.22 6.72 -2.84
C MET A 220 -25.16 5.63 -2.91
N PHE A 221 -24.20 5.75 -3.82
CA PHE A 221 -23.15 4.72 -4.02
C PHE A 221 -22.37 4.39 -2.75
N PRO A 222 -21.78 5.35 -2.00
CA PRO A 222 -21.04 5.03 -0.78
C PRO A 222 -21.92 4.42 0.31
N ILE A 223 -23.20 4.77 0.39
CA ILE A 223 -24.14 4.20 1.38
C ILE A 223 -24.44 2.74 1.02
N ILE A 224 -24.82 2.47 -0.22
CA ILE A 224 -25.13 1.12 -0.70
C ILE A 224 -23.87 0.26 -0.67
N GLY A 225 -22.72 0.80 -1.11
CA GLY A 225 -21.42 0.12 -1.11
C GLY A 225 -21.01 -0.29 0.30
N LEU A 226 -21.13 0.61 1.28
CA LEU A 226 -20.86 0.32 2.69
C LEU A 226 -21.73 -0.85 3.18
N LEU A 227 -23.05 -0.70 3.04
CA LEU A 227 -23.99 -1.72 3.54
C LEU A 227 -23.74 -3.08 2.87
N LEU A 228 -23.65 -3.10 1.54
CA LEU A 228 -23.45 -4.34 0.81
C LEU A 228 -22.13 -5.04 1.21
N THR A 229 -21.01 -4.31 1.21
CA THR A 229 -19.70 -4.91 1.48
C THR A 229 -19.54 -5.30 2.95
N CYS A 230 -20.00 -4.50 3.89
CA CYS A 230 -19.84 -4.78 5.32
C CYS A 230 -20.86 -5.81 5.85
N PHE A 231 -22.04 -5.96 5.24
CA PHE A 231 -22.91 -7.09 5.54
C PHE A 231 -22.33 -8.42 5.04
N LEU A 232 -21.59 -8.41 3.92
CA LEU A 232 -20.89 -9.59 3.42
C LEU A 232 -19.61 -9.91 4.20
N VAL A 233 -18.84 -8.87 4.54
CA VAL A 233 -17.53 -9.00 5.19
C VAL A 233 -17.42 -7.99 6.35
N PRO A 234 -18.01 -8.28 7.53
CA PRO A 234 -18.02 -7.35 8.67
C PRO A 234 -16.62 -6.95 9.16
N SER A 235 -15.65 -7.84 9.07
CA SER A 235 -14.25 -7.58 9.45
C SER A 235 -13.55 -6.53 8.59
N GLY A 236 -14.08 -6.22 7.40
CA GLY A 236 -13.63 -5.11 6.55
C GLY A 236 -14.17 -3.74 6.98
N LEU A 237 -15.08 -3.66 7.97
CA LEU A 237 -15.74 -2.42 8.38
C LEU A 237 -14.80 -1.25 8.69
N PRO A 238 -13.64 -1.43 9.37
CA PRO A 238 -12.76 -0.29 9.67
C PRO A 238 -12.23 0.39 8.41
N LEU A 239 -11.86 -0.36 7.38
CA LEU A 239 -11.32 0.17 6.13
C LEU A 239 -12.44 0.65 5.20
N LEU A 240 -13.40 -0.21 4.90
CA LEU A 240 -14.52 0.09 3.99
C LEU A 240 -15.43 1.17 4.55
N GLY A 241 -15.69 1.15 5.87
CA GLY A 241 -16.48 2.18 6.54
C GLY A 241 -15.88 3.56 6.36
N MET A 242 -14.58 3.70 6.56
CA MET A 242 -13.89 4.98 6.39
C MET A 242 -13.76 5.39 4.93
N LEU A 243 -13.53 4.44 4.01
CA LEU A 243 -13.52 4.73 2.56
C LEU A 243 -14.85 5.34 2.11
N PHE A 244 -15.94 4.66 2.39
CA PHE A 244 -17.27 5.11 1.97
C PHE A 244 -17.72 6.35 2.73
N PHE A 245 -17.35 6.50 4.00
CA PHE A 245 -17.60 7.73 4.74
C PHE A 245 -16.88 8.94 4.14
N GLY A 246 -15.60 8.82 3.81
CA GLY A 246 -14.85 9.88 3.13
C GLY A 246 -15.48 10.27 1.80
N ASN A 247 -15.91 9.29 1.01
CA ASN A 247 -16.58 9.54 -0.25
C ASN A 247 -17.94 10.21 -0.05
N LEU A 248 -18.71 9.82 0.95
CA LEU A 248 -19.99 10.49 1.27
C LEU A 248 -19.78 11.94 1.69
N LEU A 249 -18.74 12.25 2.47
CA LEU A 249 -18.40 13.62 2.82
C LEU A 249 -18.15 14.50 1.58
N LYS A 250 -17.51 13.94 0.55
CA LYS A 250 -17.25 14.62 -0.72
C LYS A 250 -18.52 14.77 -1.55
N GLU A 251 -19.22 13.67 -1.83
CA GLU A 251 -20.31 13.62 -2.79
C GLU A 251 -21.61 14.24 -2.27
N SER A 252 -21.77 14.36 -0.95
CA SER A 252 -22.93 15.04 -0.34
C SER A 252 -23.06 16.51 -0.75
N GLY A 253 -21.93 17.18 -1.09
CA GLY A 253 -21.86 18.59 -1.42
C GLY A 253 -22.02 19.56 -0.24
N VAL A 254 -22.60 19.10 0.89
CA VAL A 254 -22.87 19.93 2.08
C VAL A 254 -21.75 19.89 3.13
N THR A 255 -20.89 18.89 3.06
CA THR A 255 -19.75 18.70 3.99
C THR A 255 -18.39 18.95 3.32
N ARG A 256 -18.37 19.83 2.31
CA ARG A 256 -17.18 20.10 1.50
C ARG A 256 -15.91 20.40 2.33
N ARG A 257 -16.05 21.21 3.39
CA ARG A 257 -14.93 21.56 4.27
C ARG A 257 -14.34 20.31 4.96
N LEU A 258 -15.18 19.35 5.39
CA LEU A 258 -14.71 18.10 6.01
C LEU A 258 -14.03 17.19 4.98
N ALA A 259 -14.56 17.10 3.78
CA ALA A 259 -13.94 16.37 2.69
C ALA A 259 -12.57 16.94 2.32
N GLU A 260 -12.42 18.27 2.27
CA GLU A 260 -11.14 18.92 2.00
C GLU A 260 -10.12 18.68 3.13
N THR A 261 -10.56 18.69 4.40
CA THR A 261 -9.69 18.33 5.53
C THR A 261 -9.25 16.87 5.45
N ALA A 262 -10.18 15.96 5.10
CA ALA A 262 -9.87 14.53 5.02
C ALA A 262 -8.88 14.19 3.89
N ARG A 263 -9.09 14.77 2.70
CA ARG A 263 -8.29 14.49 1.50
C ARG A 263 -6.94 15.20 1.41
N GLY A 264 -6.66 16.14 2.29
CA GLY A 264 -5.42 16.91 2.36
C GLY A 264 -4.82 16.82 3.75
N PRO A 265 -5.04 17.79 4.67
CA PRO A 265 -4.30 17.86 5.94
C PRO A 265 -4.34 16.58 6.78
N LEU A 266 -5.47 15.87 6.82
CA LEU A 266 -5.59 14.65 7.62
C LEU A 266 -4.78 13.50 7.02
N ILE A 267 -5.00 13.19 5.74
CA ILE A 267 -4.29 12.08 5.08
C ILE A 267 -2.79 12.34 5.05
N ASP A 268 -2.36 13.57 4.79
CA ASP A 268 -0.94 13.95 4.77
C ASP A 268 -0.29 13.76 6.14
N THR A 269 -0.96 14.22 7.21
CA THR A 269 -0.47 14.05 8.59
C THR A 269 -0.33 12.58 8.96
N ILE A 270 -1.35 11.77 8.66
CA ILE A 270 -1.32 10.34 8.96
C ILE A 270 -0.26 9.62 8.11
N THR A 271 -0.09 10.01 6.85
CA THR A 271 0.93 9.45 5.97
C THR A 271 2.35 9.72 6.48
N ILE A 272 2.62 10.94 6.98
CA ILE A 272 3.90 11.29 7.60
C ILE A 272 4.15 10.40 8.83
N LEU A 273 3.19 10.32 9.75
CA LEU A 273 3.32 9.55 10.98
C LEU A 273 3.47 8.05 10.70
N LEU A 274 2.66 7.51 9.80
CA LEU A 274 2.71 6.12 9.41
C LEU A 274 4.04 5.79 8.72
N GLY A 275 4.45 6.56 7.71
CA GLY A 275 5.70 6.33 7.01
C GLY A 275 6.91 6.39 7.94
N LEU A 276 6.98 7.41 8.79
CA LEU A 276 8.04 7.57 9.78
C LEU A 276 8.12 6.37 10.73
N THR A 277 7.00 5.95 11.30
CA THR A 277 6.97 4.88 12.30
C THR A 277 7.16 3.49 11.68
N VAL A 278 6.62 3.24 10.50
CA VAL A 278 6.88 2.01 9.74
C VAL A 278 8.36 1.93 9.35
N GLY A 279 8.95 3.03 8.85
CA GLY A 279 10.38 3.07 8.57
C GLY A 279 11.22 2.81 9.83
N ALA A 280 10.89 3.44 10.94
CA ALA A 280 11.61 3.28 12.20
C ALA A 280 11.46 1.86 12.81
N SER A 281 10.39 1.15 12.50
CA SER A 281 10.20 -0.24 12.93
C SER A 281 11.06 -1.26 12.16
N THR A 282 11.64 -0.87 11.02
CA THR A 282 12.53 -1.73 10.23
C THR A 282 13.96 -1.72 10.79
N GLN A 283 14.12 -2.21 12.01
CA GLN A 283 15.43 -2.36 12.62
C GLN A 283 16.20 -3.54 12.01
N ALA A 284 17.53 -3.46 12.03
CA ALA A 284 18.40 -4.48 11.44
C ALA A 284 18.12 -5.90 11.95
N SER A 285 17.83 -6.05 13.25
CA SER A 285 17.51 -7.32 13.90
C SER A 285 16.24 -7.98 13.36
N GLU A 286 15.23 -7.15 13.04
CA GLU A 286 13.92 -7.61 12.60
C GLU A 286 13.83 -7.74 11.07
N PHE A 287 14.56 -6.89 10.35
CA PHE A 287 14.43 -6.76 8.90
C PHE A 287 15.45 -7.60 8.11
N LEU A 288 16.69 -7.73 8.60
CA LEU A 288 17.74 -8.50 7.90
C LEU A 288 17.64 -10.00 8.21
N THR A 289 16.48 -10.59 7.94
CA THR A 289 16.15 -11.99 8.16
C THR A 289 15.87 -12.69 6.83
N PHE A 290 15.98 -14.02 6.81
CA PHE A 290 15.62 -14.82 5.63
C PHE A 290 14.14 -14.68 5.27
N ASP A 291 13.27 -14.58 6.28
CA ASP A 291 11.84 -14.37 6.08
C ASP A 291 11.55 -13.05 5.35
N SER A 292 12.27 -11.99 5.67
CA SER A 292 12.13 -10.70 4.97
C SER A 292 12.47 -10.83 3.47
N VAL A 293 13.51 -11.57 3.12
CA VAL A 293 13.87 -11.82 1.71
C VAL A 293 12.74 -12.59 1.01
N LEU A 294 12.19 -13.62 1.66
CA LEU A 294 11.05 -14.37 1.12
C LEU A 294 9.81 -13.49 0.96
N ILE A 295 9.52 -12.60 1.93
CA ILE A 295 8.41 -11.65 1.86
C ILE A 295 8.56 -10.72 0.65
N PHE A 296 9.76 -10.20 0.41
CA PHE A 296 10.04 -9.40 -0.78
C PHE A 296 9.84 -10.20 -2.08
N MET A 297 10.35 -11.41 -2.16
CA MET A 297 10.15 -12.25 -3.35
C MET A 297 8.66 -12.57 -3.59
N LEU A 298 7.94 -12.91 -2.53
CA LEU A 298 6.50 -13.16 -2.59
C LEU A 298 5.71 -11.91 -2.97
N GLY A 299 6.11 -10.75 -2.47
CA GLY A 299 5.53 -9.45 -2.84
C GLY A 299 5.65 -9.18 -4.34
N ALA A 300 6.85 -9.36 -4.92
CA ALA A 300 7.06 -9.23 -6.36
C ALA A 300 6.18 -10.19 -7.16
N LEU A 301 6.16 -11.47 -6.75
CA LEU A 301 5.39 -12.50 -7.42
C LEU A 301 3.88 -12.23 -7.34
N SER A 302 3.40 -11.82 -6.16
CA SER A 302 1.99 -11.49 -5.95
C SER A 302 1.53 -10.35 -6.86
N PHE A 303 2.38 -9.35 -7.03
CA PHE A 303 2.12 -8.21 -7.89
C PHE A 303 2.09 -8.59 -9.38
N ILE A 304 2.97 -9.50 -9.81
CA ILE A 304 2.97 -10.09 -11.15
C ILE A 304 1.68 -10.88 -11.38
N ILE A 305 1.26 -11.71 -10.41
CA ILE A 305 0.01 -12.47 -10.48
C ILE A 305 -1.19 -11.53 -10.57
N ALA A 306 -1.27 -10.50 -9.74
CA ALA A 306 -2.35 -9.53 -9.73
C ALA A 306 -2.51 -8.82 -11.08
N THR A 307 -1.41 -8.32 -11.64
CA THR A 307 -1.40 -7.65 -12.95
C THR A 307 -1.79 -8.63 -14.07
N THR A 308 -1.23 -9.83 -14.03
CA THR A 308 -1.51 -10.89 -15.01
C THR A 308 -2.98 -11.30 -14.99
N SER A 309 -3.53 -11.58 -13.81
CA SER A 309 -4.91 -12.01 -13.65
C SER A 309 -5.91 -10.93 -14.11
N GLY A 310 -5.67 -9.66 -13.79
CA GLY A 310 -6.51 -8.56 -14.25
C GLY A 310 -6.52 -8.44 -15.79
N VAL A 311 -5.35 -8.48 -16.43
CA VAL A 311 -5.24 -8.41 -17.90
C VAL A 311 -5.87 -9.64 -18.56
N LEU A 312 -5.58 -10.85 -18.08
CA LEU A 312 -6.16 -12.09 -18.64
C LEU A 312 -7.67 -12.15 -18.43
N PHE A 313 -8.16 -11.69 -17.27
CA PHE A 313 -9.60 -11.63 -17.03
C PHE A 313 -10.32 -10.77 -18.07
N VAL A 314 -9.79 -9.59 -18.40
CA VAL A 314 -10.40 -8.75 -19.45
C VAL A 314 -10.38 -9.45 -20.80
N LYS A 315 -9.31 -10.16 -21.13
CA LYS A 315 -9.26 -10.95 -22.38
C LYS A 315 -10.33 -12.05 -22.41
N LEU A 316 -10.46 -12.82 -21.33
CA LEU A 316 -11.50 -13.85 -21.19
C LEU A 316 -12.90 -13.23 -21.22
N PHE A 317 -13.09 -12.12 -20.54
CA PHE A 317 -14.37 -11.42 -20.53
C PHE A 317 -14.76 -10.92 -21.93
N ASN A 318 -13.78 -10.50 -22.74
CA ASN A 318 -14.00 -10.09 -24.13
C ASN A 318 -14.45 -11.23 -25.06
N LEU A 319 -14.30 -12.50 -24.67
CA LEU A 319 -14.85 -13.63 -25.44
C LEU A 319 -16.39 -13.68 -25.38
N ILE A 320 -16.95 -13.21 -24.27
CA ILE A 320 -18.40 -13.18 -24.03
C ILE A 320 -19.01 -11.86 -24.53
N LEU A 321 -18.22 -10.79 -24.61
CA LEU A 321 -18.70 -9.46 -24.99
C LEU A 321 -18.82 -9.31 -26.52
N PRO A 322 -19.89 -8.65 -27.02
CA PRO A 322 -19.98 -8.22 -28.41
C PRO A 322 -18.79 -7.31 -28.78
N LYS A 323 -18.38 -7.35 -30.06
CA LYS A 323 -17.20 -6.59 -30.54
C LYS A 323 -17.24 -5.10 -30.19
N GLU A 324 -18.42 -4.48 -30.22
CA GLU A 324 -18.65 -3.06 -29.94
C GLU A 324 -18.55 -2.70 -28.43
N LYS A 325 -18.66 -3.69 -27.56
CA LYS A 325 -18.62 -3.53 -26.09
C LYS A 325 -17.35 -4.10 -25.46
N ARG A 326 -16.37 -4.48 -26.29
CA ARG A 326 -15.11 -5.00 -25.81
C ARG A 326 -14.34 -3.98 -24.99
N ILE A 327 -13.69 -4.49 -23.96
CA ILE A 327 -12.86 -3.72 -23.03
C ILE A 327 -11.41 -3.82 -23.51
N ASN A 328 -10.67 -2.73 -23.47
CA ASN A 328 -9.25 -2.76 -23.78
C ASN A 328 -8.50 -3.53 -22.67
N PRO A 329 -7.81 -4.64 -22.95
CA PRO A 329 -7.15 -5.45 -21.94
C PRO A 329 -6.07 -4.70 -21.16
N LEU A 330 -5.55 -3.59 -21.70
CA LEU A 330 -4.58 -2.76 -20.97
C LEU A 330 -5.15 -2.22 -19.64
N ILE A 331 -6.47 -1.98 -19.54
CA ILE A 331 -7.03 -1.50 -18.26
C ILE A 331 -7.11 -2.59 -17.18
N GLY A 332 -6.87 -3.85 -17.56
CA GLY A 332 -6.83 -4.97 -16.61
C GLY A 332 -5.73 -4.83 -15.56
N ASN A 333 -4.59 -4.19 -15.90
CA ASN A 333 -3.53 -3.94 -14.92
C ASN A 333 -3.98 -3.03 -13.77
N SER A 334 -5.00 -2.18 -14.02
CA SER A 334 -5.49 -1.21 -13.05
C SER A 334 -6.37 -1.82 -11.96
N GLY A 335 -6.66 -3.12 -12.02
CA GLY A 335 -7.41 -3.81 -10.97
C GLY A 335 -6.69 -3.88 -9.61
N VAL A 336 -5.40 -3.56 -9.57
CA VAL A 336 -4.66 -3.38 -8.32
C VAL A 336 -4.99 -2.03 -7.67
N SER A 337 -4.80 -1.93 -6.36
CA SER A 337 -5.23 -0.78 -5.55
C SER A 337 -4.29 0.44 -5.61
N ALA A 338 -3.21 0.40 -6.41
CA ALA A 338 -2.31 1.54 -6.60
C ALA A 338 -2.98 2.65 -7.41
N VAL A 339 -3.70 3.55 -6.73
CA VAL A 339 -4.49 4.64 -7.32
C VAL A 339 -3.73 5.96 -7.21
N PRO A 340 -3.59 6.75 -8.28
CA PRO A 340 -4.04 6.50 -9.67
C PRO A 340 -2.98 5.88 -10.59
N ASP A 341 -1.86 5.40 -10.06
CA ASP A 341 -0.66 5.07 -10.85
C ASP A 341 -0.89 3.92 -11.84
N ALA A 342 -1.55 2.84 -11.39
CA ALA A 342 -1.86 1.73 -12.28
C ALA A 342 -2.76 2.17 -13.46
N ALA A 343 -3.69 3.10 -13.22
CA ALA A 343 -4.52 3.66 -14.29
C ALA A 343 -3.73 4.56 -15.25
N ARG A 344 -2.77 5.33 -14.75
CA ARG A 344 -1.85 6.13 -15.59
C ARG A 344 -1.00 5.24 -16.48
N ILE A 345 -0.56 4.09 -15.98
CA ILE A 345 0.22 3.12 -16.79
C ILE A 345 -0.61 2.55 -17.93
N SER A 346 -1.90 2.21 -17.69
CA SER A 346 -2.80 1.83 -18.79
C SER A 346 -2.83 2.90 -19.88
N GLN A 347 -2.92 4.17 -19.49
CA GLN A 347 -2.91 5.31 -20.41
C GLN A 347 -1.58 5.42 -21.16
N THR A 348 -0.45 5.39 -20.43
CA THR A 348 0.89 5.54 -21.01
C THR A 348 1.17 4.46 -22.04
N VAL A 349 0.93 3.18 -21.68
CA VAL A 349 1.12 2.05 -22.60
C VAL A 349 0.14 2.11 -23.76
N GLY A 350 -1.10 2.55 -23.55
CA GLY A 350 -2.09 2.70 -24.61
C GLY A 350 -1.68 3.74 -25.67
N LEU A 351 -1.18 4.90 -25.22
CA LEU A 351 -0.73 5.98 -26.09
C LEU A 351 0.50 5.63 -26.94
N GLU A 352 1.34 4.67 -26.53
CA GLU A 352 2.45 4.17 -27.35
C GLU A 352 1.95 3.54 -28.67
N TYR A 353 0.72 3.01 -28.69
CA TYR A 353 0.14 2.30 -29.86
C TYR A 353 -0.88 3.13 -30.62
N ASP A 354 -1.65 3.97 -29.93
CA ASP A 354 -2.62 4.90 -30.52
C ASP A 354 -2.66 6.18 -29.68
N PRO A 355 -2.01 7.28 -30.14
CA PRO A 355 -1.95 8.55 -29.40
C PRO A 355 -3.30 9.22 -29.15
N THR A 356 -4.37 8.70 -29.77
CA THR A 356 -5.75 9.23 -29.63
C THR A 356 -6.65 8.33 -28.78
N ASN A 357 -6.13 7.20 -28.26
CA ASN A 357 -6.90 6.26 -27.46
C ASN A 357 -6.68 6.50 -25.96
N TYR A 358 -7.51 7.35 -25.37
CA TYR A 358 -7.40 7.72 -23.96
C TYR A 358 -8.06 6.68 -23.05
N LEU A 359 -7.25 5.91 -22.30
CA LEU A 359 -7.70 4.82 -21.44
C LEU A 359 -7.87 5.22 -19.97
N LEU A 360 -7.32 6.36 -19.52
CA LEU A 360 -7.26 6.74 -18.11
C LEU A 360 -8.63 6.69 -17.42
N MET A 361 -9.63 7.33 -18.01
CA MET A 361 -10.98 7.37 -17.41
C MET A 361 -11.62 5.99 -17.29
N HIS A 362 -11.31 5.09 -18.20
CA HIS A 362 -11.79 3.72 -18.17
C HIS A 362 -11.01 2.87 -17.15
N ALA A 363 -9.70 3.09 -17.06
CA ALA A 363 -8.80 2.42 -16.13
C ALA A 363 -9.05 2.80 -14.66
N MET A 364 -9.57 4.01 -14.40
CA MET A 364 -9.97 4.43 -13.06
C MET A 364 -11.08 3.56 -12.46
N GLY A 365 -11.98 3.00 -13.27
CA GLY A 365 -13.03 2.09 -12.79
C GLY A 365 -12.47 0.85 -12.09
N PRO A 366 -11.68 -0.01 -12.77
CA PRO A 366 -11.02 -1.14 -12.13
C PRO A 366 -10.09 -0.73 -11.00
N ASN A 367 -9.40 0.42 -11.11
CA ASN A 367 -8.44 0.88 -10.12
C ASN A 367 -9.11 1.18 -8.77
N VAL A 368 -10.22 1.90 -8.81
CA VAL A 368 -11.01 2.19 -7.61
C VAL A 368 -11.71 0.92 -7.08
N ALA A 369 -12.15 0.03 -7.99
CA ALA A 369 -12.67 -1.28 -7.59
C ALA A 369 -11.60 -2.13 -6.88
N GLY A 370 -10.33 -1.98 -7.24
CA GLY A 370 -9.19 -2.60 -6.56
C GLY A 370 -9.07 -2.20 -5.10
N VAL A 371 -9.29 -0.92 -4.77
CA VAL A 371 -9.27 -0.42 -3.38
C VAL A 371 -10.36 -1.09 -2.53
N ILE A 372 -11.57 -1.19 -3.08
CA ILE A 372 -12.67 -1.92 -2.40
C ILE A 372 -12.29 -3.39 -2.29
N GLY A 373 -11.74 -3.98 -3.37
CA GLY A 373 -11.35 -5.38 -3.44
C GLY A 373 -10.28 -5.77 -2.42
N SER A 374 -9.22 -4.97 -2.28
CA SER A 374 -8.14 -5.20 -1.30
C SER A 374 -8.66 -5.13 0.14
N ALA A 375 -9.51 -4.15 0.45
CA ALA A 375 -10.12 -4.02 1.77
C ALA A 375 -11.09 -5.19 2.09
N VAL A 376 -11.87 -5.64 1.10
CA VAL A 376 -12.72 -6.84 1.22
C VAL A 376 -11.86 -8.09 1.42
N ALA A 377 -10.79 -8.26 0.64
CA ALA A 377 -9.88 -9.41 0.77
C ALA A 377 -9.19 -9.41 2.15
N ALA A 378 -8.75 -8.26 2.64
CA ALA A 378 -8.22 -8.14 3.99
C ALA A 378 -9.24 -8.53 5.06
N GLY A 379 -10.49 -8.08 4.91
CA GLY A 379 -11.58 -8.47 5.78
C GLY A 379 -11.83 -9.98 5.75
N ILE A 380 -11.86 -10.60 4.57
CA ILE A 380 -12.01 -12.05 4.41
C ILE A 380 -10.87 -12.77 5.15
N LEU A 381 -9.61 -12.42 4.86
CA LEU A 381 -8.45 -13.04 5.51
C LEU A 381 -8.49 -12.85 7.04
N LEU A 382 -8.85 -11.66 7.51
CA LEU A 382 -8.98 -11.41 8.94
C LEU A 382 -10.08 -12.27 9.57
N GLY A 383 -11.25 -12.38 8.93
CA GLY A 383 -12.38 -13.14 9.47
C GLY A 383 -12.18 -14.66 9.45
N PHE A 384 -11.34 -15.18 8.55
CA PHE A 384 -11.07 -16.62 8.47
C PHE A 384 -9.83 -17.07 9.26
N LEU A 385 -8.88 -16.17 9.53
CA LEU A 385 -7.60 -16.51 10.13
C LEU A 385 -7.49 -16.12 11.62
N MET A 386 -8.38 -15.28 12.12
CA MET A 386 -8.52 -14.98 13.54
C MET A 386 -9.68 -15.77 14.15
#